data_29a95704baf0419db55da52068b041d5
#
_entry.id   29a95704baf0419db55da52068b041d5
#
_cell.length_a   1.000
_cell.length_b   1.000
_cell.length_c   1.000
_cell.angle_alpha   90.00
_cell.angle_beta   90.00
_cell.angle_gamma   90.00
#
_symmetry.space_group_name_H-M   'P 1'
#
loop_
_entity.id
_entity.type
_entity.pdbx_description
1 polymer ?
#
loop_
_entity_poly.entity_id
_entity_poly.type
_entity_poly.pdbx_seq_one_letter_code
_entity_poly.pdbx_strand_id
1 'polypeptide(L)'
;MNFNYVKALNNFTPSQKKIWDQLVGTPGSGWKVFILKGYAGTGKTYLIDSLCNYFSLNKVPTKLMAPTGRAAKILKTKTNKRAYTIHKTLYVMNDIEEYQKELKNKEDTFKYLFKLRNNDDDANCIYIVDEASMISDEYSEEEFFRFGSGFLLKDLIEYVDINNPALNRKIIFVGDDAQLPPVNSNASSALSQKYLMNNYNIHSEVGELTDIVRQLEASGIVKNSLNLRKNINSRLYSHFYINPNYPDIELLKPENVNKFYVEKNKETGFENIIIICRTNRAVKDYNNGVRELIFGNDKAINVGDRILVVANSYNRQIELLNGDFGIITEVSPSTEIIKTLVVKNKERIIVENEFRDVVIRFLDFNNIEVEIPCKIFENLLNSDKPNLSTNETRAIYIDFKIRHPELKPKSQEFKDVLKTDPYFNALRIKYGYAVTCHKAQGGEWKNAIIDFYTQSGILNTEYFRWSYTALTRAKEKAYIVNAIEYKKDIELVE
;
A
#
# COMPACT_ATOMS: atom_id res chain seq x y z
N MET A 1 -27.25 -15.29 6.41
CA MET A 1 -26.91 -15.97 7.69
C MET A 1 -27.08 -14.95 8.81
N ASN A 2 -27.90 -15.24 9.82
CA ASN A 2 -28.05 -14.33 10.94
C ASN A 2 -26.73 -14.33 11.74
N PHE A 3 -26.09 -13.19 11.86
CA PHE A 3 -24.91 -13.01 12.69
C PHE A 3 -25.31 -13.21 14.16
N ASN A 4 -24.74 -14.23 14.78
CA ASN A 4 -24.95 -14.46 16.21
C ASN A 4 -23.77 -13.80 16.96
N TYR A 5 -23.94 -12.55 17.40
CA TYR A 5 -22.91 -11.80 18.12
C TYR A 5 -22.48 -12.47 19.43
N VAL A 6 -23.38 -13.20 20.09
CA VAL A 6 -23.05 -13.98 21.31
C VAL A 6 -22.03 -15.07 20.98
N LYS A 7 -22.18 -15.75 19.84
CA LYS A 7 -21.20 -16.75 19.38
C LYS A 7 -19.85 -16.10 19.03
N ALA A 8 -19.86 -14.90 18.43
CA ALA A 8 -18.64 -14.16 18.15
C ALA A 8 -17.90 -13.75 19.45
N LEU A 9 -18.63 -13.22 20.44
CA LEU A 9 -18.09 -12.86 21.75
C LEU A 9 -17.46 -14.03 22.50
N ASN A 10 -18.01 -15.24 22.36
CA ASN A 10 -17.43 -16.45 22.97
C ASN A 10 -16.06 -16.82 22.38
N ASN A 11 -15.79 -16.42 21.16
CA ASN A 11 -14.52 -16.68 20.47
C ASN A 11 -13.50 -15.52 20.61
N PHE A 12 -13.89 -14.40 21.24
CA PHE A 12 -12.98 -13.27 21.42
C PHE A 12 -11.92 -13.57 22.48
N THR A 13 -10.72 -13.09 22.21
CA THR A 13 -9.66 -13.01 23.24
C THR A 13 -10.04 -11.97 24.30
N PRO A 14 -9.39 -12.00 25.49
CA PRO A 14 -9.65 -11.00 26.54
C PRO A 14 -9.52 -9.56 26.05
N SER A 15 -8.47 -9.24 25.27
CA SER A 15 -8.28 -7.89 24.72
C SER A 15 -9.35 -7.52 23.69
N GLN A 16 -9.79 -8.46 22.85
CA GLN A 16 -10.89 -8.23 21.92
C GLN A 16 -12.21 -7.95 22.65
N LYS A 17 -12.53 -8.67 23.74
CA LYS A 17 -13.71 -8.41 24.56
C LYS A 17 -13.67 -7.01 25.18
N LYS A 18 -12.54 -6.65 25.76
CA LYS A 18 -12.35 -5.32 26.36
C LYS A 18 -12.61 -4.21 25.35
N ILE A 19 -12.05 -4.32 24.13
CA ILE A 19 -12.24 -3.32 23.08
C ILE A 19 -13.66 -3.32 22.54
N TRP A 20 -14.29 -4.50 22.42
CA TRP A 20 -15.69 -4.60 22.07
C TRP A 20 -16.56 -3.82 23.04
N ASP A 21 -16.35 -4.00 24.34
CA ASP A 21 -17.11 -3.30 25.40
C ASP A 21 -16.89 -1.78 25.35
N GLN A 22 -15.68 -1.31 25.02
CA GLN A 22 -15.39 0.11 24.81
C GLN A 22 -16.13 0.68 23.60
N LEU A 23 -16.21 -0.05 22.49
CA LEU A 23 -16.79 0.43 21.23
C LEU A 23 -18.33 0.33 21.23
N VAL A 24 -18.89 -0.68 21.89
CA VAL A 24 -20.29 -1.09 21.76
C VAL A 24 -21.03 -1.11 23.10
N GLY A 25 -20.34 -1.46 24.19
CA GLY A 25 -20.95 -1.82 25.47
C GLY A 25 -21.37 -0.65 26.37
N THR A 26 -20.92 0.59 26.11
CA THR A 26 -21.26 1.74 26.94
C THR A 26 -22.26 2.64 26.22
N PRO A 27 -23.57 2.61 26.55
CA PRO A 27 -24.52 3.58 26.04
C PRO A 27 -24.03 5.01 26.40
N GLY A 28 -23.75 5.81 25.37
CA GLY A 28 -23.26 7.17 25.57
C GLY A 28 -21.74 7.31 25.63
N SER A 29 -20.94 6.29 25.26
CA SER A 29 -19.52 6.45 25.03
C SER A 29 -19.30 7.58 24.00
N GLY A 30 -18.92 8.75 24.50
CA GLY A 30 -18.81 9.99 23.74
C GLY A 30 -17.61 10.05 22.80
N TRP A 31 -16.97 8.88 22.47
CA TRP A 31 -15.85 8.89 21.57
C TRP A 31 -16.30 9.29 20.15
N LYS A 32 -15.52 10.16 19.54
CA LYS A 32 -15.65 10.55 18.14
C LYS A 32 -14.63 9.81 17.27
N VAL A 33 -13.43 9.61 17.81
CA VAL A 33 -12.36 8.87 17.17
C VAL A 33 -11.86 7.77 18.12
N PHE A 34 -11.76 6.55 17.62
CA PHE A 34 -11.18 5.42 18.33
C PHE A 34 -9.96 4.90 17.57
N ILE A 35 -8.84 4.75 18.25
CA ILE A 35 -7.61 4.20 17.69
C ILE A 35 -7.48 2.75 18.17
N LEU A 36 -7.70 1.80 17.27
CA LEU A 36 -7.53 0.37 17.51
C LEU A 36 -6.15 -0.06 17.07
N LYS A 37 -5.24 -0.25 18.01
CA LYS A 37 -3.92 -0.80 17.77
C LYS A 37 -3.91 -2.30 17.96
N GLY A 38 -3.10 -3.03 17.18
CA GLY A 38 -2.96 -4.46 17.39
C GLY A 38 -1.83 -5.06 16.57
N TYR A 39 -1.20 -6.09 17.14
CA TYR A 39 -0.09 -6.80 16.52
C TYR A 39 -0.55 -7.65 15.33
N ALA A 40 0.41 -8.13 14.54
CA ALA A 40 0.13 -9.20 13.61
C ALA A 40 -0.39 -10.44 14.38
N GLY A 41 -1.46 -11.07 13.87
CA GLY A 41 -2.05 -12.26 14.51
C GLY A 41 -2.98 -12.01 15.70
N THR A 42 -3.29 -10.77 16.06
CA THR A 42 -4.24 -10.46 17.15
C THR A 42 -5.73 -10.46 16.72
N GLY A 43 -6.00 -10.71 15.44
CA GLY A 43 -7.36 -10.79 14.93
C GLY A 43 -8.07 -9.45 14.72
N LYS A 44 -7.33 -8.37 14.38
CA LYS A 44 -7.89 -7.05 14.04
C LYS A 44 -9.06 -7.16 13.06
N THR A 45 -8.85 -7.85 11.95
CA THR A 45 -9.86 -7.96 10.88
C THR A 45 -11.09 -8.77 11.33
N TYR A 46 -10.91 -9.76 12.21
CA TYR A 46 -12.02 -10.51 12.80
C TYR A 46 -12.89 -9.61 13.70
N LEU A 47 -12.25 -8.74 14.49
CA LEU A 47 -12.96 -7.75 15.29
C LEU A 47 -13.69 -6.72 14.41
N ILE A 48 -13.05 -6.23 13.33
CA ILE A 48 -13.68 -5.32 12.35
C ILE A 48 -14.92 -5.98 11.74
N ASP A 49 -14.83 -7.24 11.29
CA ASP A 49 -15.99 -7.96 10.73
C ASP A 49 -17.13 -8.06 11.73
N SER A 50 -16.82 -8.44 12.99
CA SER A 50 -17.79 -8.52 14.06
C SER A 50 -18.46 -7.17 14.36
N LEU A 51 -17.70 -6.07 14.40
CA LEU A 51 -18.22 -4.71 14.57
C LEU A 51 -19.14 -4.31 13.42
N CYS A 52 -18.72 -4.55 12.17
CA CYS A 52 -19.55 -4.24 11.01
C CYS A 52 -20.88 -4.99 11.01
N ASN A 53 -20.86 -6.26 11.43
CA ASN A 53 -22.08 -7.05 11.55
C ASN A 53 -22.98 -6.55 12.68
N TYR A 54 -22.42 -6.18 13.82
CA TYR A 54 -23.15 -5.57 14.93
C TYR A 54 -23.80 -4.23 14.53
N PHE A 55 -23.04 -3.32 13.91
CA PHE A 55 -23.54 -2.03 13.45
C PHE A 55 -24.66 -2.21 12.41
N SER A 56 -24.50 -3.16 11.49
CA SER A 56 -25.53 -3.48 10.48
C SER A 56 -26.84 -3.95 11.12
N LEU A 57 -26.78 -4.82 12.16
CA LEU A 57 -27.96 -5.26 12.90
C LEU A 57 -28.66 -4.10 13.62
N ASN A 58 -27.89 -3.13 14.09
CA ASN A 58 -28.42 -1.94 14.78
C ASN A 58 -28.73 -0.79 13.80
N LYS A 59 -28.74 -1.04 12.48
CA LYS A 59 -29.01 -0.07 11.42
C LYS A 59 -28.09 1.17 11.48
N VAL A 60 -26.87 1.00 11.93
CA VAL A 60 -25.83 2.03 11.91
C VAL A 60 -25.00 1.85 10.64
N PRO A 61 -25.02 2.84 9.72
CA PRO A 61 -24.22 2.77 8.51
C PRO A 61 -22.74 2.69 8.80
N THR A 62 -22.03 1.82 8.06
CA THR A 62 -20.57 1.70 8.17
C THR A 62 -19.92 1.82 6.81
N LYS A 63 -18.77 2.49 6.75
CA LYS A 63 -17.95 2.64 5.55
C LYS A 63 -16.55 2.11 5.83
N LEU A 64 -16.16 1.05 5.10
CA LEU A 64 -14.83 0.44 5.23
C LEU A 64 -13.86 1.06 4.24
N MET A 65 -12.69 1.48 4.72
CA MET A 65 -11.64 2.10 3.92
C MET A 65 -10.27 1.53 4.25
N ALA A 66 -9.35 1.62 3.27
CA ALA A 66 -7.93 1.32 3.47
C ALA A 66 -7.07 2.25 2.60
N PRO A 67 -5.79 2.48 2.95
CA PRO A 67 -4.89 3.37 2.22
C PRO A 67 -4.57 2.86 0.80
N THR A 68 -4.49 1.55 0.60
CA THR A 68 -4.12 0.92 -0.67
C THR A 68 -5.23 0.05 -1.23
N GLY A 69 -5.22 -0.16 -2.56
CA GLY A 69 -6.16 -1.04 -3.22
C GLY A 69 -6.10 -2.47 -2.72
N ARG A 70 -4.88 -2.98 -2.51
CA ARG A 70 -4.68 -4.34 -2.01
C ARG A 70 -5.25 -4.52 -0.60
N ALA A 71 -5.01 -3.57 0.31
CA ALA A 71 -5.58 -3.61 1.65
C ALA A 71 -7.12 -3.56 1.60
N ALA A 72 -7.70 -2.73 0.73
CA ALA A 72 -9.15 -2.66 0.53
C ALA A 72 -9.73 -3.98 -0.02
N LYS A 73 -9.05 -4.63 -0.98
CA LYS A 73 -9.45 -5.97 -1.49
C LYS A 73 -9.42 -7.03 -0.39
N ILE A 74 -8.34 -7.08 0.40
CA ILE A 74 -8.22 -8.02 1.52
C ILE A 74 -9.30 -7.77 2.57
N LEU A 75 -9.53 -6.50 2.93
CA LEU A 75 -10.57 -6.12 3.88
C LEU A 75 -11.95 -6.56 3.39
N LYS A 76 -12.27 -6.32 2.10
CA LYS A 76 -13.51 -6.79 1.46
C LYS A 76 -13.65 -8.31 1.53
N THR A 77 -12.60 -9.05 1.16
CA THR A 77 -12.62 -10.52 1.15
C THR A 77 -12.84 -11.09 2.54
N LYS A 78 -12.16 -10.53 3.56
CA LYS A 78 -12.24 -11.01 4.95
C LYS A 78 -13.57 -10.66 5.64
N THR A 79 -14.18 -9.52 5.31
CA THR A 79 -15.42 -9.04 5.93
C THR A 79 -16.66 -9.32 5.09
N ASN A 80 -16.49 -9.76 3.85
CA ASN A 80 -17.58 -9.89 2.85
C ASN A 80 -18.44 -8.61 2.73
N LYS A 81 -17.84 -7.43 2.95
CA LYS A 81 -18.48 -6.12 2.86
C LYS A 81 -17.72 -5.23 1.87
N ARG A 82 -18.41 -4.25 1.28
CA ARG A 82 -17.76 -3.29 0.37
C ARG A 82 -16.70 -2.49 1.13
N ALA A 83 -15.47 -2.50 0.62
CA ALA A 83 -14.37 -1.69 1.11
C ALA A 83 -13.74 -0.93 -0.05
N TYR A 84 -13.32 0.30 0.18
CA TYR A 84 -12.77 1.19 -0.84
C TYR A 84 -11.42 1.75 -0.40
N THR A 85 -10.64 2.27 -1.34
CA THR A 85 -9.49 3.08 -0.95
C THR A 85 -9.95 4.42 -0.38
N ILE A 86 -9.15 5.00 0.53
CA ILE A 86 -9.40 6.33 1.06
C ILE A 86 -9.55 7.33 -0.09
N HIS A 87 -8.64 7.32 -1.06
CA HIS A 87 -8.69 8.23 -2.22
C HIS A 87 -10.00 8.13 -3.01
N LYS A 88 -10.48 6.91 -3.28
CA LYS A 88 -11.75 6.70 -4.00
C LYS A 88 -12.95 7.23 -3.22
N THR A 89 -12.91 7.14 -1.91
CA THR A 89 -13.98 7.63 -1.04
C THR A 89 -14.00 9.14 -0.98
N LEU A 90 -12.82 9.75 -0.81
CA LEU A 90 -12.71 11.18 -0.53
C LEU A 90 -12.81 12.07 -1.77
N TYR A 91 -12.28 11.64 -2.94
CA TYR A 91 -12.09 12.55 -4.06
C TYR A 91 -13.01 12.26 -5.24
N VAL A 92 -13.36 13.33 -5.96
CA VAL A 92 -14.14 13.25 -7.20
C VAL A 92 -13.18 12.94 -8.35
N MET A 93 -13.23 11.70 -8.87
CA MET A 93 -12.29 11.24 -9.91
C MET A 93 -12.65 11.73 -11.32
N ASN A 94 -13.91 12.11 -11.54
CA ASN A 94 -14.40 12.50 -12.87
C ASN A 94 -14.36 14.00 -13.11
N ASP A 95 -14.25 14.82 -12.07
CA ASP A 95 -14.18 16.28 -12.17
C ASP A 95 -12.79 16.75 -11.80
N ILE A 96 -12.05 17.19 -12.82
CA ILE A 96 -10.66 17.62 -12.68
C ILE A 96 -10.63 19.13 -12.91
N GLU A 97 -10.25 19.88 -11.88
CA GLU A 97 -9.95 21.30 -12.03
C GLU A 97 -8.46 21.53 -12.29
N GLU A 98 -8.19 22.55 -13.08
CA GLU A 98 -6.84 23.01 -13.27
C GLU A 98 -6.40 23.88 -12.09
N TYR A 99 -5.22 23.58 -11.57
CA TYR A 99 -4.59 24.34 -10.50
C TYR A 99 -3.28 24.93 -11.00
N GLN A 100 -3.18 26.26 -11.00
CA GLN A 100 -1.91 26.95 -11.24
C GLN A 100 -1.20 27.20 -9.92
N LYS A 101 -0.03 26.61 -9.73
CA LYS A 101 0.88 27.00 -8.67
C LYS A 101 1.61 28.24 -9.15
N GLU A 102 1.38 29.39 -8.51
CA GLU A 102 2.24 30.57 -8.68
C GLU A 102 3.65 30.24 -8.20
N LEU A 103 4.47 29.74 -9.11
CA LEU A 103 5.90 29.62 -8.88
C LEU A 103 6.54 30.94 -9.28
N LYS A 104 7.46 31.47 -8.46
CA LYS A 104 8.24 32.70 -8.71
C LYS A 104 9.04 32.67 -10.01
N ASN A 105 9.12 31.54 -10.69
CA ASN A 105 9.72 31.39 -12.02
C ASN A 105 8.63 30.91 -12.99
N LYS A 106 8.44 31.68 -14.08
CA LYS A 106 7.45 31.52 -15.16
C LYS A 106 7.56 30.21 -15.98
N GLU A 107 7.69 29.04 -15.33
CA GLU A 107 7.49 27.77 -15.98
C GLU A 107 6.02 27.38 -15.73
N ASP A 108 5.24 27.30 -16.79
CA ASP A 108 3.84 26.82 -16.79
C ASP A 108 3.77 25.40 -16.26
N THR A 109 3.75 25.24 -14.95
CA THR A 109 3.48 23.96 -14.32
C THR A 109 1.98 23.83 -14.13
N PHE A 110 1.41 23.08 -15.02
CA PHE A 110 0.01 22.75 -15.06
C PHE A 110 -0.28 21.55 -14.13
N LYS A 111 -1.23 21.70 -13.22
CA LYS A 111 -1.66 20.60 -12.32
C LYS A 111 -3.16 20.42 -12.32
N TYR A 112 -3.59 19.17 -12.26
CA TYR A 112 -4.97 18.80 -12.08
C TYR A 112 -5.27 18.56 -10.61
N LEU A 113 -6.34 19.17 -10.11
CA LEU A 113 -6.84 18.99 -8.75
C LEU A 113 -8.03 18.04 -8.76
N PHE A 114 -7.92 16.93 -8.06
CA PHE A 114 -9.07 16.10 -7.68
C PHE A 114 -9.68 16.68 -6.41
N LYS A 115 -10.86 17.26 -6.53
CA LYS A 115 -11.55 17.90 -5.40
C LYS A 115 -11.98 16.89 -4.34
N LEU A 116 -12.00 17.37 -3.10
CA LEU A 116 -12.68 16.66 -2.02
C LEU A 116 -14.18 16.57 -2.34
N ARG A 117 -14.74 15.37 -2.17
CA ARG A 117 -16.15 15.09 -2.40
C ARG A 117 -16.97 15.64 -1.24
N ASN A 118 -18.17 16.14 -1.53
CA ASN A 118 -19.17 16.36 -0.50
C ASN A 118 -19.54 15.02 0.14
N ASN A 119 -19.74 15.03 1.45
CA ASN A 119 -20.07 13.83 2.19
C ASN A 119 -21.59 13.78 2.46
N ASP A 120 -22.28 12.96 1.66
CA ASP A 120 -23.72 12.73 1.74
C ASP A 120 -24.07 11.50 2.62
N ASP A 121 -23.10 10.95 3.38
CA ASP A 121 -23.34 9.85 4.29
C ASP A 121 -24.19 10.29 5.49
N ASP A 122 -24.91 9.33 6.05
CA ASP A 122 -25.77 9.55 7.22
C ASP A 122 -25.02 10.26 8.38
N ALA A 123 -25.79 11.02 9.16
CA ALA A 123 -25.26 11.78 10.28
C ALA A 123 -24.66 10.90 11.41
N ASN A 124 -24.94 9.60 11.42
CA ASN A 124 -24.45 8.62 12.40
C ASN A 124 -23.52 7.56 11.77
N CYS A 125 -22.99 7.81 10.57
CA CYS A 125 -22.11 6.87 9.88
C CYS A 125 -20.81 6.64 10.65
N ILE A 126 -20.35 5.37 10.71
CA ILE A 126 -19.07 4.98 11.29
C ILE A 126 -18.09 4.62 10.18
N TYR A 127 -16.97 5.31 10.15
CA TYR A 127 -15.88 5.08 9.20
C TYR A 127 -14.82 4.19 9.86
N ILE A 128 -14.57 3.03 9.29
CA ILE A 128 -13.52 2.11 9.76
C ILE A 128 -12.39 2.14 8.74
N VAL A 129 -11.22 2.57 9.17
CA VAL A 129 -10.04 2.75 8.32
C VAL A 129 -8.98 1.74 8.76
N ASP A 130 -8.85 0.65 7.99
CA ASP A 130 -7.83 -0.37 8.24
C ASP A 130 -6.47 0.06 7.66
N GLU A 131 -5.37 -0.53 8.15
CA GLU A 131 -3.99 -0.16 7.81
C GLU A 131 -3.71 1.33 8.00
N ALA A 132 -4.31 1.95 9.01
CA ALA A 132 -4.18 3.38 9.29
C ALA A 132 -2.74 3.83 9.61
N SER A 133 -1.83 2.88 9.89
CA SER A 133 -0.39 3.14 10.01
C SER A 133 0.23 3.77 8.75
N MET A 134 -0.39 3.57 7.59
CA MET A 134 0.08 4.08 6.29
C MET A 134 -0.51 5.46 5.93
N ILE A 135 -1.38 6.04 6.74
CA ILE A 135 -1.99 7.34 6.45
C ILE A 135 -1.00 8.45 6.76
N SER A 136 -0.61 9.20 5.72
CA SER A 136 0.29 10.35 5.85
C SER A 136 -0.49 11.63 6.14
N ASP A 137 0.14 12.52 6.91
CA ASP A 137 -0.25 13.92 7.05
C ASP A 137 0.87 14.86 6.59
N GLU A 138 1.74 14.35 5.75
CA GLU A 138 2.75 15.12 5.02
C GLU A 138 2.20 15.55 3.66
N TYR A 139 2.58 16.75 3.22
CA TYR A 139 2.16 17.23 1.90
C TYR A 139 2.66 16.31 0.79
N SER A 140 1.74 15.85 -0.04
CA SER A 140 2.01 14.97 -1.18
C SER A 140 1.28 15.45 -2.43
N GLU A 141 2.02 15.58 -3.52
CA GLU A 141 1.47 15.84 -4.84
C GLU A 141 2.28 15.09 -5.90
N GLU A 142 1.62 14.66 -6.97
CA GLU A 142 2.29 14.15 -8.17
C GLU A 142 2.64 15.30 -9.12
N GLU A 143 3.43 15.03 -10.18
CA GLU A 143 3.85 16.09 -11.14
C GLU A 143 2.64 16.81 -11.74
N PHE A 144 1.58 16.07 -12.14
CA PHE A 144 0.37 16.63 -12.77
C PHE A 144 -0.89 16.55 -11.93
N PHE A 145 -0.86 15.88 -10.80
CA PHE A 145 -2.06 15.64 -10.01
C PHE A 145 -1.85 16.02 -8.57
N ARG A 146 -2.87 16.64 -7.98
CA ARG A 146 -3.00 16.82 -6.55
C ARG A 146 -4.37 16.36 -6.10
N PHE A 147 -4.41 15.65 -4.99
CA PHE A 147 -5.64 15.22 -4.34
C PHE A 147 -5.96 16.17 -3.19
N GLY A 148 -7.13 16.80 -3.23
CA GLY A 148 -7.61 17.72 -2.21
C GLY A 148 -6.58 18.76 -1.77
N SER A 149 -6.34 18.83 -0.47
CA SER A 149 -5.34 19.73 0.12
C SER A 149 -3.89 19.25 -0.08
N GLY A 150 -3.67 17.99 -0.47
CA GLY A 150 -2.37 17.31 -0.49
C GLY A 150 -2.00 16.65 0.84
N PHE A 151 -2.85 16.75 1.88
CA PHE A 151 -2.69 16.13 3.19
C PHE A 151 -3.80 15.10 3.41
N LEU A 152 -3.49 13.82 3.25
CA LEU A 152 -4.52 12.77 3.22
C LEU A 152 -5.31 12.65 4.53
N LEU A 153 -4.62 12.73 5.69
CA LEU A 153 -5.29 12.66 6.99
C LEU A 153 -6.20 13.87 7.21
N LYS A 154 -5.74 15.06 6.85
CA LYS A 154 -6.53 16.29 6.92
C LYS A 154 -7.81 16.17 6.09
N ASP A 155 -7.67 15.74 4.83
CA ASP A 155 -8.80 15.60 3.91
C ASP A 155 -9.80 14.54 4.42
N LEU A 156 -9.32 13.46 5.05
CA LEU A 156 -10.19 12.45 5.65
C LEU A 156 -10.99 13.01 6.84
N ILE A 157 -10.34 13.77 7.72
CA ILE A 157 -11.00 14.41 8.87
C ILE A 157 -12.02 15.44 8.40
N GLU A 158 -11.68 16.24 7.39
CA GLU A 158 -12.57 17.23 6.78
C GLU A 158 -13.76 16.56 6.07
N TYR A 159 -13.53 15.51 5.30
CA TYR A 159 -14.60 14.74 4.66
C TYR A 159 -15.59 14.16 5.66
N VAL A 160 -15.12 13.58 6.76
CA VAL A 160 -15.99 13.02 7.80
C VAL A 160 -16.71 14.13 8.56
N ASP A 161 -16.13 15.34 8.62
CA ASP A 161 -16.64 16.48 9.38
C ASP A 161 -16.84 16.13 10.86
N ILE A 162 -15.79 15.53 11.46
CA ILE A 162 -15.84 14.89 12.79
C ILE A 162 -16.12 15.89 13.93
N ASN A 163 -15.73 17.16 13.74
CA ASN A 163 -15.90 18.21 14.75
C ASN A 163 -17.29 18.88 14.70
N ASN A 164 -18.11 18.54 13.72
CA ASN A 164 -19.46 19.10 13.58
C ASN A 164 -20.38 18.55 14.69
N PRO A 165 -20.91 19.41 15.60
CA PRO A 165 -21.75 18.96 16.71
C PRO A 165 -23.13 18.45 16.25
N ALA A 166 -23.58 18.82 15.04
CA ALA A 166 -24.85 18.35 14.49
C ALA A 166 -24.76 16.91 13.94
N LEU A 167 -23.52 16.37 13.79
CA LEU A 167 -23.27 15.04 13.27
C LEU A 167 -22.74 14.12 14.37
N ASN A 168 -23.21 12.88 14.37
CA ASN A 168 -22.70 11.82 15.24
C ASN A 168 -21.81 10.84 14.46
N ARG A 169 -21.11 11.33 13.44
CA ARG A 169 -20.14 10.54 12.68
C ARG A 169 -18.94 10.16 13.54
N LYS A 170 -18.39 8.97 13.31
CA LYS A 170 -17.29 8.42 14.10
C LYS A 170 -16.23 7.81 13.19
N ILE A 171 -14.97 7.82 13.65
CA ILE A 171 -13.87 7.16 12.95
C ILE A 171 -13.23 6.12 13.86
N ILE A 172 -13.00 4.92 13.33
CA ILE A 172 -12.17 3.88 13.95
C ILE A 172 -10.92 3.72 13.07
N PHE A 173 -9.78 4.22 13.54
CA PHE A 173 -8.48 3.97 12.92
C PHE A 173 -7.94 2.62 13.43
N VAL A 174 -7.70 1.68 12.52
CA VAL A 174 -7.16 0.37 12.85
C VAL A 174 -5.77 0.23 12.24
N GLY A 175 -4.80 -0.19 13.02
CA GLY A 175 -3.43 -0.33 12.52
C GLY A 175 -2.46 -0.94 13.53
N ASP A 176 -1.20 -0.94 13.13
CA ASP A 176 -0.08 -1.42 13.93
C ASP A 176 1.04 -0.39 13.91
N ASP A 177 1.32 0.22 15.04
CA ASP A 177 2.32 1.29 15.18
C ASP A 177 3.78 0.79 15.17
N ALA A 178 4.00 -0.53 15.20
CA ALA A 178 5.31 -1.12 14.99
C ALA A 178 5.62 -1.39 13.51
N GLN A 179 4.64 -1.33 12.61
CA GLN A 179 4.87 -1.40 11.17
C GLN A 179 5.56 -0.13 10.65
N LEU A 180 6.00 -0.20 9.38
CA LEU A 180 6.54 0.97 8.71
C LEU A 180 5.52 2.10 8.66
N PRO A 181 5.88 3.32 9.07
CA PRO A 181 5.05 4.50 8.87
C PRO A 181 5.00 4.88 7.37
N PRO A 182 4.20 5.88 6.99
CA PRO A 182 4.21 6.42 5.65
C PRO A 182 5.62 6.83 5.21
N VAL A 183 5.90 6.75 3.92
CA VAL A 183 7.18 7.18 3.35
C VAL A 183 7.44 8.64 3.73
N ASN A 184 8.66 8.96 4.15
CA ASN A 184 9.11 10.26 4.66
C ASN A 184 8.54 10.66 6.03
N SER A 185 7.81 9.80 6.73
CA SER A 185 7.32 10.05 8.08
C SER A 185 8.04 9.15 9.12
N ASN A 186 8.25 9.67 10.32
CA ASN A 186 8.86 8.91 11.41
C ASN A 186 7.83 8.16 12.28
N ALA A 187 6.55 8.50 12.16
CA ALA A 187 5.46 7.92 12.94
C ALA A 187 4.14 7.96 12.17
N SER A 188 3.19 7.15 12.60
CA SER A 188 1.83 7.17 12.08
C SER A 188 0.99 8.26 12.76
N SER A 189 0.65 9.31 12.02
CA SER A 189 -0.16 10.44 12.51
C SER A 189 -1.56 10.00 12.92
N ALA A 190 -2.19 9.13 12.14
CA ALA A 190 -3.55 8.63 12.40
C ALA A 190 -3.66 7.73 13.64
N LEU A 191 -2.55 7.09 14.08
CA LEU A 191 -2.50 6.22 15.26
C LEU A 191 -1.98 6.93 16.52
N SER A 192 -1.84 8.26 16.49
CA SER A 192 -1.30 9.05 17.60
C SER A 192 -2.35 9.99 18.19
N GLN A 193 -2.83 9.67 19.43
CA GLN A 193 -3.75 10.56 20.17
C GLN A 193 -3.21 11.98 20.28
N LYS A 194 -1.91 12.09 20.64
CA LYS A 194 -1.25 13.39 20.79
C LYS A 194 -1.26 14.18 19.49
N TYR A 195 -1.03 13.50 18.36
CA TYR A 195 -1.04 14.16 17.06
C TYR A 195 -2.44 14.65 16.68
N LEU A 196 -3.46 13.79 16.82
CA LEU A 196 -4.86 14.16 16.55
C LEU A 196 -5.35 15.30 17.42
N MET A 197 -4.97 15.31 18.71
CA MET A 197 -5.33 16.39 19.61
C MET A 197 -4.65 17.70 19.22
N ASN A 198 -3.33 17.69 19.00
CA ASN A 198 -2.56 18.91 18.76
C ASN A 198 -2.85 19.56 17.40
N ASN A 199 -3.11 18.77 16.35
CA ASN A 199 -3.27 19.28 14.99
C ASN A 199 -4.73 19.45 14.56
N TYR A 200 -5.65 18.70 15.18
CA TYR A 200 -7.07 18.66 14.77
C TYR A 200 -8.06 18.92 15.90
N ASN A 201 -7.57 19.13 17.13
CA ASN A 201 -8.39 19.27 18.33
C ASN A 201 -9.37 18.10 18.51
N ILE A 202 -8.90 16.87 18.22
CA ILE A 202 -9.70 15.66 18.30
C ILE A 202 -9.29 14.84 19.52
N HIS A 203 -10.23 14.67 20.45
CA HIS A 203 -10.12 13.69 21.51
C HIS A 203 -10.37 12.29 20.95
N SER A 204 -9.44 11.37 21.18
CA SER A 204 -9.55 9.98 20.74
C SER A 204 -9.37 9.02 21.90
N GLU A 205 -10.10 7.91 21.85
CA GLU A 205 -9.87 6.75 22.72
C GLU A 205 -8.91 5.78 22.05
N VAL A 206 -8.18 4.98 22.85
CA VAL A 206 -7.26 3.97 22.36
C VAL A 206 -7.57 2.61 22.97
N GLY A 207 -7.62 1.60 22.13
CA GLY A 207 -7.64 0.22 22.54
C GLY A 207 -6.50 -0.54 21.89
N GLU A 208 -5.90 -1.49 22.61
CA GLU A 208 -4.80 -2.31 22.09
C GLU A 208 -5.13 -3.79 22.19
N LEU A 209 -5.03 -4.49 21.04
CA LEU A 209 -5.11 -5.94 20.95
C LEU A 209 -3.73 -6.52 21.22
N THR A 210 -3.58 -7.21 22.33
CA THR A 210 -2.30 -7.79 22.78
C THR A 210 -2.26 -9.31 22.71
N ASP A 211 -3.43 -9.95 22.70
CA ASP A 211 -3.51 -11.40 22.73
C ASP A 211 -3.35 -11.99 21.32
N ILE A 212 -2.45 -12.92 21.18
CA ILE A 212 -2.29 -13.69 19.94
C ILE A 212 -3.37 -14.75 19.86
N VAL A 213 -3.98 -14.91 18.69
CA VAL A 213 -4.96 -15.97 18.46
C VAL A 213 -4.28 -17.32 18.66
N ARG A 214 -4.86 -18.21 19.48
CA ARG A 214 -4.28 -19.51 19.92
C ARG A 214 -3.66 -20.34 18.80
N GLN A 215 -4.26 -20.31 17.60
CA GLN A 215 -3.73 -21.03 16.42
C GLN A 215 -2.34 -20.59 15.98
N LEU A 216 -1.89 -19.41 16.42
CA LEU A 216 -0.61 -18.80 16.04
C LEU A 216 0.42 -18.82 17.18
N GLU A 217 0.10 -19.34 18.35
CA GLU A 217 1.00 -19.34 19.51
C GLU A 217 2.28 -20.15 19.28
N ALA A 218 2.24 -21.18 18.43
CA ALA A 218 3.40 -21.99 18.07
C ALA A 218 4.22 -21.41 16.90
N SER A 219 3.70 -20.37 16.21
CA SER A 219 4.34 -19.80 15.02
C SER A 219 5.64 -19.06 15.35
N GLY A 220 6.73 -19.45 14.69
CA GLY A 220 8.02 -18.76 14.75
C GLY A 220 7.96 -17.38 14.12
N ILE A 221 7.16 -17.20 13.07
CA ILE A 221 6.90 -15.88 12.44
C ILE A 221 6.34 -14.93 13.51
N VAL A 222 5.33 -15.35 14.25
CA VAL A 222 4.72 -14.53 15.30
C VAL A 222 5.70 -14.26 16.44
N LYS A 223 6.40 -15.30 16.96
CA LYS A 223 7.36 -15.13 18.07
C LYS A 223 8.52 -14.20 17.72
N ASN A 224 9.10 -14.34 16.52
CA ASN A 224 10.14 -13.43 16.05
C ASN A 224 9.60 -12.00 15.86
N SER A 225 8.39 -11.85 15.33
CA SER A 225 7.73 -10.54 15.19
C SER A 225 7.53 -9.85 16.54
N LEU A 226 7.09 -10.58 17.57
CA LEU A 226 6.96 -10.05 18.93
C LEU A 226 8.28 -9.60 19.53
N ASN A 227 9.38 -10.34 19.29
CA ASN A 227 10.71 -9.94 19.72
C ASN A 227 11.14 -8.62 19.04
N LEU A 228 10.96 -8.50 17.72
CA LEU A 228 11.26 -7.26 17.01
C LEU A 228 10.43 -6.09 17.57
N ARG A 229 9.13 -6.30 17.82
CA ARG A 229 8.26 -5.28 18.41
C ARG A 229 8.71 -4.89 19.82
N LYS A 230 9.08 -5.85 20.66
CA LYS A 230 9.64 -5.57 22.00
C LYS A 230 10.85 -4.66 21.90
N ASN A 231 11.75 -4.93 20.96
CA ASN A 231 12.94 -4.11 20.75
C ASN A 231 12.60 -2.70 20.24
N ILE A 232 11.58 -2.57 19.37
CA ILE A 232 11.08 -1.25 18.93
C ILE A 232 10.56 -0.45 20.13
N ASN A 233 9.74 -1.06 20.98
CA ASN A 233 9.12 -0.39 22.13
C ASN A 233 10.15 0.00 23.20
N SER A 234 11.15 -0.86 23.44
CA SER A 234 12.21 -0.60 24.42
C SER A 234 13.40 0.20 23.85
N ARG A 235 13.39 0.49 22.54
CA ARG A 235 14.49 1.15 21.80
C ARG A 235 15.82 0.40 21.91
N LEU A 236 15.76 -0.92 22.03
CA LEU A 236 16.94 -1.80 22.11
C LEU A 236 17.29 -2.33 20.72
N TYR A 237 18.14 -1.61 20.01
CA TYR A 237 18.52 -1.95 18.63
C TYR A 237 19.82 -2.74 18.53
N SER A 238 20.49 -3.03 19.63
CA SER A 238 21.72 -3.83 19.68
C SER A 238 21.50 -5.34 19.50
N HIS A 239 20.26 -5.81 19.61
CA HIS A 239 19.92 -7.23 19.55
C HIS A 239 18.94 -7.55 18.44
N PHE A 240 19.43 -7.57 17.20
CA PHE A 240 18.64 -8.10 16.09
C PHE A 240 18.87 -9.60 15.98
N TYR A 241 17.82 -10.39 16.12
CA TYR A 241 17.89 -11.83 16.01
C TYR A 241 16.57 -12.41 15.50
N ILE A 242 16.66 -13.24 14.46
CA ILE A 242 15.57 -14.08 13.98
C ILE A 242 15.90 -15.52 14.35
N ASN A 243 15.11 -16.11 15.24
CA ASN A 243 15.27 -17.50 15.65
C ASN A 243 14.76 -18.44 14.53
N PRO A 244 15.63 -19.23 13.90
CA PRO A 244 15.24 -20.12 12.82
C PRO A 244 14.68 -21.47 13.31
N ASN A 245 14.73 -21.76 14.62
CA ASN A 245 14.35 -23.06 15.18
C ASN A 245 12.83 -23.23 15.29
N TYR A 246 12.09 -22.82 14.26
CA TYR A 246 10.66 -23.00 14.14
C TYR A 246 10.31 -23.60 12.77
N PRO A 247 9.25 -24.45 12.67
CA PRO A 247 8.89 -25.12 11.42
C PRO A 247 8.52 -24.17 10.28
N ASP A 248 8.04 -22.96 10.62
CA ASP A 248 7.60 -21.92 9.70
C ASP A 248 8.69 -20.88 9.39
N ILE A 249 9.93 -21.08 9.85
CA ILE A 249 11.12 -20.26 9.55
C ILE A 249 12.19 -21.15 8.91
N GLU A 250 12.75 -20.72 7.81
CA GLU A 250 13.83 -21.42 7.10
C GLU A 250 14.90 -20.43 6.62
N LEU A 251 16.17 -20.77 6.85
CA LEU A 251 17.29 -19.98 6.34
C LEU A 251 17.56 -20.34 4.88
N LEU A 252 17.66 -19.35 4.01
CA LEU A 252 17.94 -19.52 2.59
C LEU A 252 19.23 -18.78 2.22
N LYS A 253 20.13 -19.46 1.53
CA LYS A 253 21.37 -18.85 1.01
C LYS A 253 21.05 -17.88 -0.14
N PRO A 254 21.71 -16.70 -0.17
CA PRO A 254 21.44 -15.67 -1.19
C PRO A 254 21.52 -16.20 -2.64
N GLU A 255 22.53 -17.05 -2.93
CA GLU A 255 22.75 -17.65 -4.26
C GLU A 255 21.60 -18.56 -4.72
N ASN A 256 20.82 -19.10 -3.80
CA ASN A 256 19.71 -20.01 -4.09
C ASN A 256 18.35 -19.32 -4.25
N VAL A 257 18.22 -18.04 -3.91
CA VAL A 257 16.93 -17.33 -3.82
C VAL A 257 16.14 -17.40 -5.13
N ASN A 258 16.77 -17.06 -6.27
CA ASN A 258 16.09 -17.01 -7.55
C ASN A 258 15.60 -18.41 -7.98
N LYS A 259 16.46 -19.41 -7.86
CA LYS A 259 16.11 -20.80 -8.19
C LYS A 259 14.98 -21.30 -7.28
N PHE A 260 15.12 -21.10 -5.98
CA PHE A 260 14.11 -21.48 -5.00
C PHE A 260 12.76 -20.80 -5.28
N TYR A 261 12.78 -19.49 -5.60
CA TYR A 261 11.56 -18.77 -5.98
C TYR A 261 10.87 -19.41 -7.17
N VAL A 262 11.61 -19.72 -8.24
CA VAL A 262 11.04 -20.33 -9.46
C VAL A 262 10.44 -21.71 -9.17
N GLU A 263 11.14 -22.55 -8.42
CA GLU A 263 10.66 -23.87 -8.01
C GLU A 263 9.39 -23.76 -7.14
N LYS A 264 9.43 -22.91 -6.12
CA LYS A 264 8.31 -22.73 -5.20
C LYS A 264 7.10 -22.08 -5.87
N ASN A 265 7.33 -21.16 -6.81
CA ASN A 265 6.28 -20.56 -7.62
C ASN A 265 5.53 -21.61 -8.50
N LYS A 266 6.25 -22.58 -9.05
CA LYS A 266 5.64 -23.70 -9.79
C LYS A 266 4.76 -24.58 -8.89
N GLU A 267 5.17 -24.78 -7.64
CA GLU A 267 4.41 -25.60 -6.67
C GLU A 267 3.16 -24.88 -6.13
N THR A 268 3.29 -23.59 -5.80
CA THR A 268 2.27 -22.88 -5.01
C THR A 268 1.49 -21.83 -5.78
N GLY A 269 1.96 -21.47 -6.97
CA GLY A 269 1.42 -20.37 -7.75
C GLY A 269 1.95 -18.99 -7.32
N PHE A 270 1.98 -18.07 -8.28
CA PHE A 270 2.58 -16.75 -8.13
C PHE A 270 1.93 -15.88 -7.05
N GLU A 271 0.66 -16.13 -6.72
CA GLU A 271 -0.06 -15.38 -5.69
C GLU A 271 0.38 -15.74 -4.26
N ASN A 272 1.01 -16.91 -4.11
CA ASN A 272 1.36 -17.47 -2.82
C ASN A 272 2.82 -17.27 -2.42
N ILE A 273 3.65 -16.68 -3.30
CA ILE A 273 5.06 -16.42 -3.00
C ILE A 273 5.50 -15.03 -3.43
N ILE A 274 6.39 -14.42 -2.64
CA ILE A 274 6.97 -13.10 -2.90
C ILE A 274 8.39 -13.01 -2.34
N ILE A 275 9.25 -12.21 -3.01
CA ILE A 275 10.54 -11.78 -2.46
C ILE A 275 10.37 -10.36 -1.93
N ILE A 276 10.77 -10.10 -0.68
CA ILE A 276 10.67 -8.79 -0.03
C ILE A 276 12.07 -8.26 0.26
N CYS A 277 12.38 -7.07 -0.29
CA CYS A 277 13.67 -6.42 -0.16
C CYS A 277 13.55 -5.02 0.43
N ARG A 278 14.69 -4.47 0.85
CA ARG A 278 14.75 -3.12 1.42
C ARG A 278 14.81 -2.03 0.34
N THR A 279 15.52 -2.25 -0.75
CA THR A 279 15.81 -1.22 -1.76
C THR A 279 15.24 -1.58 -3.14
N ASN A 280 14.91 -0.56 -3.93
CA ASN A 280 14.49 -0.76 -5.32
C ASN A 280 15.57 -1.43 -6.17
N ARG A 281 16.86 -1.21 -5.87
CA ARG A 281 17.98 -1.86 -6.55
C ARG A 281 17.95 -3.38 -6.33
N ALA A 282 17.84 -3.82 -5.05
CA ALA A 282 17.73 -5.25 -4.75
C ALA A 282 16.48 -5.88 -5.39
N VAL A 283 15.35 -5.16 -5.38
CA VAL A 283 14.13 -5.59 -6.09
C VAL A 283 14.40 -5.81 -7.58
N LYS A 284 15.09 -4.87 -8.24
CA LYS A 284 15.46 -5.00 -9.66
C LYS A 284 16.37 -6.21 -9.89
N ASP A 285 17.39 -6.38 -9.04
CA ASP A 285 18.36 -7.48 -9.17
C ASP A 285 17.66 -8.84 -9.04
N TYR A 286 16.79 -9.04 -8.05
CA TYR A 286 15.99 -10.27 -7.90
C TYR A 286 14.99 -10.47 -9.04
N ASN A 287 14.28 -9.42 -9.47
CA ASN A 287 13.36 -9.52 -10.60
C ASN A 287 14.09 -9.98 -11.88
N ASN A 288 15.26 -9.42 -12.16
CA ASN A 288 16.06 -9.80 -13.31
C ASN A 288 16.58 -11.24 -13.19
N GLY A 289 17.10 -11.63 -12.01
CA GLY A 289 17.62 -12.97 -11.81
C GLY A 289 16.52 -14.06 -11.88
N VAL A 290 15.32 -13.77 -11.39
CA VAL A 290 14.17 -14.70 -11.56
C VAL A 290 13.77 -14.79 -13.03
N ARG A 291 13.70 -13.67 -13.75
CA ARG A 291 13.36 -13.65 -15.18
C ARG A 291 14.38 -14.39 -16.05
N GLU A 292 15.66 -14.23 -15.75
CA GLU A 292 16.73 -14.95 -16.44
C GLU A 292 16.56 -16.48 -16.35
N LEU A 293 16.11 -16.97 -15.20
CA LEU A 293 15.82 -18.39 -15.01
C LEU A 293 14.54 -18.86 -15.74
N ILE A 294 13.56 -17.97 -15.96
CA ILE A 294 12.30 -18.31 -16.61
C ILE A 294 12.38 -18.12 -18.13
N PHE A 295 12.96 -17.01 -18.59
CA PHE A 295 12.94 -16.57 -20.00
C PHE A 295 14.34 -16.53 -20.66
N GLY A 296 15.40 -16.90 -19.93
CA GLY A 296 16.77 -16.77 -20.41
C GLY A 296 17.23 -15.31 -20.42
N ASN A 297 18.13 -14.97 -21.35
CA ASN A 297 18.70 -13.62 -21.45
C ASN A 297 17.79 -12.59 -22.13
N ASP A 298 16.51 -12.89 -22.33
CA ASP A 298 15.57 -11.96 -22.92
C ASP A 298 15.23 -10.84 -21.92
N LYS A 299 15.67 -9.61 -22.25
CA LYS A 299 15.43 -8.41 -21.44
C LYS A 299 14.05 -7.78 -21.71
N ALA A 300 13.42 -8.10 -22.83
CA ALA A 300 12.10 -7.60 -23.17
C ALA A 300 11.04 -8.22 -22.26
N ILE A 301 9.89 -7.55 -22.14
CA ILE A 301 8.73 -8.12 -21.44
C ILE A 301 8.20 -9.32 -22.23
N ASN A 302 7.86 -10.39 -21.55
CA ASN A 302 7.40 -11.64 -22.12
C ASN A 302 6.00 -12.03 -21.64
N VAL A 303 5.30 -12.82 -22.45
CA VAL A 303 4.09 -13.52 -22.00
C VAL A 303 4.43 -14.40 -20.81
N GLY A 304 3.62 -14.33 -19.75
CA GLY A 304 3.88 -15.01 -18.48
C GLY A 304 4.65 -14.16 -17.45
N ASP A 305 5.17 -12.99 -17.85
CA ASP A 305 5.80 -12.09 -16.87
C ASP A 305 4.80 -11.65 -15.80
N ARG A 306 5.23 -11.71 -14.54
CA ARG A 306 4.50 -11.18 -13.41
C ARG A 306 4.83 -9.70 -13.25
N ILE A 307 3.79 -8.87 -13.17
CA ILE A 307 3.93 -7.42 -13.01
C ILE A 307 3.25 -6.91 -11.76
N LEU A 308 3.68 -5.73 -11.35
CA LEU A 308 3.14 -4.93 -10.26
C LEU A 308 2.77 -3.54 -10.78
N VAL A 309 1.54 -3.12 -10.58
CA VAL A 309 1.09 -1.74 -10.84
C VAL A 309 1.71 -0.81 -9.79
N VAL A 310 2.37 0.26 -10.23
CA VAL A 310 3.06 1.19 -9.33
C VAL A 310 2.42 2.58 -9.23
N ALA A 311 1.38 2.83 -10.04
CA ALA A 311 0.54 4.03 -9.95
C ALA A 311 -0.92 3.67 -10.25
N ASN A 312 -1.85 4.36 -9.59
CA ASN A 312 -3.28 4.11 -9.81
C ASN A 312 -3.69 4.49 -11.24
N SER A 313 -4.60 3.71 -11.81
CA SER A 313 -5.24 3.97 -13.10
C SER A 313 -6.75 3.80 -12.96
N TYR A 314 -7.50 4.90 -13.09
CA TYR A 314 -8.95 4.95 -12.86
C TYR A 314 -9.78 4.94 -14.15
N ASN A 315 -9.15 5.07 -15.31
CA ASN A 315 -9.80 5.27 -16.61
C ASN A 315 -9.93 3.98 -17.43
N ARG A 316 -10.11 2.83 -16.78
CA ARG A 316 -10.17 1.52 -17.44
C ARG A 316 -11.46 0.78 -17.10
N GLN A 317 -11.71 -0.33 -17.77
CA GLN A 317 -12.86 -1.23 -17.50
C GLN A 317 -12.90 -1.66 -16.02
N ILE A 318 -11.73 -1.87 -15.41
CA ILE A 318 -11.58 -2.03 -13.96
C ILE A 318 -10.56 -1.03 -13.44
N GLU A 319 -10.74 -0.61 -12.20
CA GLU A 319 -9.75 0.22 -11.52
C GLU A 319 -8.51 -0.62 -11.21
N LEU A 320 -7.36 -0.17 -11.69
CA LEU A 320 -6.08 -0.72 -11.35
C LEU A 320 -5.41 0.15 -10.29
N LEU A 321 -5.10 -0.43 -9.16
CA LEU A 321 -4.59 0.29 -8.02
C LEU A 321 -3.11 -0.03 -7.78
N ASN A 322 -2.40 0.95 -7.26
CA ASN A 322 -1.01 0.75 -6.84
C ASN A 322 -0.92 -0.44 -5.87
N GLY A 323 -0.10 -1.43 -6.21
CA GLY A 323 0.03 -2.70 -5.50
C GLY A 323 -0.74 -3.88 -6.12
N ASP A 324 -1.52 -3.67 -7.18
CA ASP A 324 -2.16 -4.76 -7.91
C ASP A 324 -1.11 -5.55 -8.72
N PHE A 325 -1.23 -6.89 -8.66
CA PHE A 325 -0.41 -7.79 -9.46
C PHE A 325 -1.20 -8.30 -10.67
N GLY A 326 -0.49 -8.48 -11.78
CA GLY A 326 -1.04 -9.06 -12.98
C GLY A 326 -0.04 -9.99 -13.69
N ILE A 327 -0.53 -10.70 -14.69
CA ILE A 327 0.27 -11.57 -15.57
C ILE A 327 0.10 -11.09 -17.01
N ILE A 328 1.19 -10.93 -17.71
CA ILE A 328 1.18 -10.60 -19.13
C ILE A 328 0.67 -11.81 -19.92
N THR A 329 -0.37 -11.61 -20.72
CA THR A 329 -0.96 -12.67 -21.59
C THR A 329 -0.66 -12.45 -23.06
N GLU A 330 -0.45 -11.19 -23.48
CA GLU A 330 -0.03 -10.85 -24.84
C GLU A 330 0.96 -9.69 -24.84
N VAL A 331 1.87 -9.67 -25.81
CA VAL A 331 2.89 -8.64 -25.99
C VAL A 331 3.01 -8.30 -27.47
N SER A 332 2.96 -7.01 -27.81
CA SER A 332 3.26 -6.56 -29.17
C SER A 332 4.74 -6.81 -29.53
N PRO A 333 5.05 -7.09 -30.79
CA PRO A 333 6.42 -7.46 -31.20
C PRO A 333 7.41 -6.29 -31.12
N SER A 334 6.94 -5.04 -31.16
CA SER A 334 7.78 -3.85 -31.22
C SER A 334 7.53 -2.88 -30.09
N THR A 335 8.60 -2.24 -29.61
CA THR A 335 8.57 -1.08 -28.72
C THR A 335 8.40 0.19 -29.55
N GLU A 336 7.50 1.06 -29.13
CA GLU A 336 7.36 2.41 -29.69
C GLU A 336 8.20 3.39 -28.88
N ILE A 337 9.07 4.15 -29.55
CA ILE A 337 9.96 5.12 -28.89
C ILE A 337 9.52 6.54 -29.30
N ILE A 338 9.12 7.34 -28.30
CA ILE A 338 8.75 8.75 -28.47
C ILE A 338 9.86 9.62 -27.88
N LYS A 339 10.49 10.43 -28.74
CA LYS A 339 11.55 11.40 -28.36
C LYS A 339 10.95 12.78 -28.23
N THR A 340 10.99 13.34 -27.01
CA THR A 340 10.41 14.65 -26.72
C THR A 340 11.47 15.58 -26.16
N LEU A 341 11.51 16.81 -26.67
CA LEU A 341 12.39 17.87 -26.18
C LEU A 341 11.75 18.53 -24.95
N VAL A 342 12.37 18.35 -23.80
CA VAL A 342 11.98 19.00 -22.54
C VAL A 342 12.94 20.16 -22.25
N VAL A 343 12.41 21.35 -22.01
CA VAL A 343 13.21 22.50 -21.58
C VAL A 343 13.07 22.67 -20.07
N LYS A 344 14.19 22.66 -19.35
CA LYS A 344 14.24 22.87 -17.90
C LYS A 344 15.42 23.76 -17.55
N ASN A 345 15.18 24.86 -16.82
CA ASN A 345 16.23 25.81 -16.42
C ASN A 345 17.10 26.30 -17.61
N LYS A 346 16.48 26.52 -18.77
CA LYS A 346 17.15 26.87 -20.06
C LYS A 346 17.98 25.75 -20.70
N GLU A 347 18.09 24.59 -20.07
CA GLU A 347 18.69 23.38 -20.68
C GLU A 347 17.68 22.64 -21.53
N ARG A 348 18.12 22.12 -22.67
CA ARG A 348 17.32 21.30 -23.59
C ARG A 348 17.72 19.87 -23.42
N ILE A 349 16.76 19.03 -22.96
CA ILE A 349 16.96 17.61 -22.69
C ILE A 349 16.05 16.83 -23.63
N ILE A 350 16.60 15.92 -24.41
CA ILE A 350 15.79 14.93 -25.15
C ILE A 350 15.47 13.79 -24.23
N VAL A 351 14.18 13.53 -24.03
CA VAL A 351 13.66 12.42 -23.23
C VAL A 351 13.09 11.39 -24.17
N GLU A 352 13.52 10.16 -24.01
CA GLU A 352 13.03 8.99 -24.78
C GLU A 352 12.09 8.19 -23.87
N ASN A 353 10.80 8.15 -24.21
CA ASN A 353 9.79 7.34 -23.55
C ASN A 353 9.50 6.12 -24.43
N GLU A 354 9.63 4.93 -23.85
CA GLU A 354 9.39 3.65 -24.51
C GLU A 354 8.03 3.11 -24.11
N PHE A 355 7.23 2.74 -25.08
CA PHE A 355 5.89 2.22 -24.90
C PHE A 355 5.74 0.88 -25.59
N ARG A 356 4.91 0.00 -25.00
CA ARG A 356 4.55 -1.26 -25.61
C ARG A 356 3.08 -1.59 -25.36
N ASP A 357 2.42 -2.15 -26.35
CA ASP A 357 1.07 -2.68 -26.20
C ASP A 357 1.12 -4.09 -25.65
N VAL A 358 0.31 -4.33 -24.62
CA VAL A 358 0.22 -5.63 -23.94
C VAL A 358 -1.22 -5.94 -23.56
N VAL A 359 -1.51 -7.21 -23.32
CA VAL A 359 -2.70 -7.63 -22.59
C VAL A 359 -2.24 -8.15 -21.23
N ILE A 360 -2.90 -7.69 -20.15
CA ILE A 360 -2.57 -8.07 -18.79
C ILE A 360 -3.79 -8.66 -18.13
N ARG A 361 -3.65 -9.85 -17.56
CA ARG A 361 -4.67 -10.49 -16.74
C ARG A 361 -4.51 -10.05 -15.28
N PHE A 362 -5.58 -9.51 -14.73
CA PHE A 362 -5.71 -9.09 -13.33
C PHE A 362 -6.86 -9.84 -12.66
N LEU A 363 -6.86 -9.85 -11.32
CA LEU A 363 -8.03 -10.19 -10.53
C LEU A 363 -8.80 -8.91 -10.18
N ASP A 364 -10.08 -8.86 -10.50
CA ASP A 364 -10.97 -7.78 -10.08
C ASP A 364 -11.24 -7.80 -8.56
N PHE A 365 -12.09 -6.90 -8.08
CA PHE A 365 -12.51 -6.86 -6.67
C PHE A 365 -13.33 -8.08 -6.22
N ASN A 366 -13.80 -8.93 -7.12
CA ASN A 366 -14.54 -10.15 -6.83
C ASN A 366 -13.69 -11.41 -7.01
N ASN A 367 -12.36 -11.24 -7.22
CA ASN A 367 -11.41 -12.29 -7.60
C ASN A 367 -11.76 -12.99 -8.93
N ILE A 368 -12.39 -12.25 -9.86
CA ILE A 368 -12.65 -12.71 -11.23
C ILE A 368 -11.47 -12.27 -12.10
N GLU A 369 -10.96 -13.18 -12.93
CA GLU A 369 -9.93 -12.85 -13.89
C GLU A 369 -10.49 -11.94 -14.99
N VAL A 370 -9.80 -10.84 -15.28
CA VAL A 370 -10.13 -9.88 -16.33
C VAL A 370 -8.87 -9.56 -17.12
N GLU A 371 -8.96 -9.70 -18.43
CA GLU A 371 -7.88 -9.30 -19.36
C GLU A 371 -8.07 -7.87 -19.82
N ILE A 372 -7.01 -7.07 -19.72
CA ILE A 372 -7.03 -5.64 -20.04
C ILE A 372 -5.97 -5.35 -21.09
N PRO A 373 -6.39 -5.03 -22.34
CA PRO A 373 -5.47 -4.49 -23.32
C PRO A 373 -5.06 -3.07 -22.91
N CYS A 374 -3.77 -2.81 -22.90
CA CYS A 374 -3.25 -1.52 -22.50
C CYS A 374 -1.84 -1.25 -23.05
N LYS A 375 -1.51 0.04 -23.14
CA LYS A 375 -0.15 0.52 -23.35
C LYS A 375 0.56 0.63 -22.01
N ILE A 376 1.83 0.23 -21.94
CA ILE A 376 2.68 0.33 -20.74
C ILE A 376 3.88 1.23 -21.01
N PHE A 377 4.47 1.76 -19.93
CA PHE A 377 5.79 2.39 -19.94
C PHE A 377 6.87 1.32 -19.80
N GLU A 378 7.55 0.97 -20.89
CA GLU A 378 8.56 -0.07 -20.89
C GLU A 378 9.83 0.34 -20.15
N ASN A 379 10.26 1.63 -20.23
CA ASN A 379 11.40 2.16 -19.47
C ASN A 379 11.32 1.84 -17.98
N LEU A 380 10.11 1.83 -17.40
CA LEU A 380 9.93 1.67 -15.96
C LEU A 380 10.22 0.25 -15.48
N LEU A 381 10.05 -0.75 -16.34
CA LEU A 381 10.26 -2.17 -15.99
C LEU A 381 11.67 -2.42 -15.46
N ASN A 382 12.69 -1.85 -16.10
CA ASN A 382 14.10 -2.04 -15.78
C ASN A 382 14.70 -0.88 -14.97
N SER A 383 13.89 0.11 -14.57
CA SER A 383 14.34 1.23 -13.75
C SER A 383 14.54 0.82 -12.29
N ASP A 384 15.53 1.38 -11.60
CA ASP A 384 15.71 1.29 -10.16
C ASP A 384 14.91 2.37 -9.38
N LYS A 385 14.27 3.30 -10.09
CA LYS A 385 13.43 4.33 -9.50
C LYS A 385 12.04 3.78 -9.17
N PRO A 386 11.38 4.31 -8.14
CA PRO A 386 10.04 3.84 -7.76
C PRO A 386 8.95 4.17 -8.77
N ASN A 387 9.12 5.25 -9.56
CA ASN A 387 8.19 5.75 -10.57
C ASN A 387 8.93 6.50 -11.68
N LEU A 388 8.21 6.99 -12.68
CA LEU A 388 8.75 7.88 -13.72
C LEU A 388 9.37 9.15 -13.09
N SER A 389 10.42 9.64 -13.73
CA SER A 389 11.02 10.94 -13.36
C SER A 389 10.11 12.08 -13.78
N THR A 390 10.31 13.26 -13.19
CA THR A 390 9.67 14.51 -13.59
C THR A 390 9.84 14.80 -15.08
N ASN A 391 11.02 14.55 -15.65
CA ASN A 391 11.30 14.82 -17.08
C ASN A 391 10.53 13.85 -17.98
N GLU A 392 10.48 12.54 -17.65
CA GLU A 392 9.68 11.55 -18.39
C GLU A 392 8.20 11.93 -18.35
N THR A 393 7.69 12.30 -17.18
CA THR A 393 6.29 12.69 -17.02
C THR A 393 5.97 13.98 -17.81
N ARG A 394 6.86 14.98 -17.82
CA ARG A 394 6.72 16.19 -18.63
C ARG A 394 6.77 15.91 -20.13
N ALA A 395 7.67 15.02 -20.55
CA ALA A 395 7.79 14.61 -21.95
C ALA A 395 6.47 14.04 -22.49
N ILE A 396 5.78 13.20 -21.71
CA ILE A 396 4.49 12.65 -22.09
C ILE A 396 3.44 13.75 -22.30
N TYR A 397 3.40 14.72 -21.41
CA TYR A 397 2.44 15.84 -21.54
C TYR A 397 2.76 16.75 -22.73
N ILE A 398 4.05 17.01 -23.00
CA ILE A 398 4.47 17.77 -24.17
C ILE A 398 4.13 17.03 -25.45
N ASP A 399 4.39 15.72 -25.50
CA ASP A 399 4.01 14.86 -26.63
C ASP A 399 2.52 14.89 -26.89
N PHE A 400 1.70 14.77 -25.84
CA PHE A 400 0.25 14.88 -25.96
C PHE A 400 -0.17 16.20 -26.63
N LYS A 401 0.41 17.34 -26.24
CA LYS A 401 0.12 18.64 -26.86
C LYS A 401 0.59 18.73 -28.33
N ILE A 402 1.68 18.06 -28.66
CA ILE A 402 2.19 18.02 -30.04
C ILE A 402 1.25 17.19 -30.94
N ARG A 403 0.71 16.10 -30.43
CA ARG A 403 -0.23 15.24 -31.16
C ARG A 403 -1.63 15.85 -31.30
N HIS A 404 -1.99 16.79 -30.41
CA HIS A 404 -3.29 17.44 -30.37
C HIS A 404 -3.18 18.97 -30.37
N PRO A 405 -2.60 19.57 -31.42
CA PRO A 405 -2.36 21.01 -31.48
C PRO A 405 -3.64 21.84 -31.58
N GLU A 406 -4.74 21.21 -32.02
CA GLU A 406 -6.08 21.81 -32.14
C GLU A 406 -6.77 22.03 -30.78
N LEU A 407 -6.40 21.25 -29.77
CA LEU A 407 -7.03 21.32 -28.46
C LEU A 407 -6.50 22.51 -27.65
N LYS A 408 -7.38 23.35 -27.20
CA LYS A 408 -7.02 24.46 -26.30
C LYS A 408 -6.77 23.91 -24.89
N PRO A 409 -5.58 24.08 -24.31
CA PRO A 409 -5.34 23.78 -22.91
C PRO A 409 -6.47 24.38 -22.05
N LYS A 410 -6.94 23.65 -21.02
CA LYS A 410 -8.03 24.03 -20.10
C LYS A 410 -9.45 23.82 -20.62
N SER A 411 -9.68 23.58 -21.91
CA SER A 411 -11.02 23.25 -22.41
C SER A 411 -11.48 21.90 -21.86
N GLN A 412 -12.80 21.69 -21.81
CA GLN A 412 -13.35 20.39 -21.41
C GLN A 412 -12.95 19.30 -22.42
N GLU A 413 -12.92 19.64 -23.71
CA GLU A 413 -12.49 18.75 -24.77
C GLU A 413 -11.04 18.27 -24.58
N PHE A 414 -10.12 19.21 -24.24
CA PHE A 414 -8.72 18.85 -23.89
C PHE A 414 -8.65 17.85 -22.76
N LYS A 415 -9.41 18.06 -21.67
CA LYS A 415 -9.46 17.16 -20.52
C LYS A 415 -10.00 15.79 -20.88
N ASP A 416 -11.05 15.75 -21.71
CA ASP A 416 -11.69 14.49 -22.09
C ASP A 416 -10.80 13.65 -23.00
N VAL A 417 -10.12 14.28 -23.97
CA VAL A 417 -9.14 13.58 -24.82
C VAL A 417 -7.93 13.12 -24.01
N LEU A 418 -7.42 13.94 -23.07
CA LEU A 418 -6.30 13.59 -22.21
C LEU A 418 -6.62 12.35 -21.35
N LYS A 419 -7.85 12.25 -20.83
CA LYS A 419 -8.29 11.09 -20.03
C LYS A 419 -8.29 9.78 -20.82
N THR A 420 -8.46 9.85 -22.13
CA THR A 420 -8.54 8.66 -23.00
C THR A 420 -7.27 8.41 -23.82
N ASP A 421 -6.31 9.33 -23.81
CA ASP A 421 -5.07 9.20 -24.57
C ASP A 421 -4.25 7.99 -24.08
N PRO A 422 -3.91 7.05 -24.97
CA PRO A 422 -3.25 5.80 -24.58
C PRO A 422 -1.83 6.00 -24.07
N TYR A 423 -1.11 7.01 -24.54
CA TYR A 423 0.26 7.30 -24.10
C TYR A 423 0.29 8.03 -22.76
N PHE A 424 -0.57 9.05 -22.59
CA PHE A 424 -0.68 9.77 -21.31
C PHE A 424 -1.13 8.84 -20.18
N ASN A 425 -2.05 7.91 -20.48
CA ASN A 425 -2.59 6.92 -19.56
C ASN A 425 -1.92 5.56 -19.65
N ALA A 426 -0.73 5.47 -20.27
CA ALA A 426 0.04 4.22 -20.29
C ALA A 426 0.27 3.72 -18.86
N LEU A 427 0.08 2.42 -18.67
CA LEU A 427 0.12 1.83 -17.35
C LEU A 427 1.56 1.81 -16.82
N ARG A 428 1.74 2.30 -15.61
CA ARG A 428 3.03 2.29 -14.91
C ARG A 428 3.17 1.00 -14.14
N ILE A 429 4.02 0.11 -14.65
CA ILE A 429 4.25 -1.22 -14.08
C ILE A 429 5.73 -1.50 -13.86
N LYS A 430 6.00 -2.45 -12.97
CA LYS A 430 7.29 -3.09 -12.76
C LYS A 430 7.15 -4.59 -12.74
N TYR A 431 8.26 -5.33 -12.86
CA TYR A 431 8.24 -6.75 -12.58
C TYR A 431 7.86 -7.01 -11.12
N GLY A 432 7.08 -8.05 -10.87
CA GLY A 432 6.41 -8.32 -9.60
C GLY A 432 6.87 -9.58 -8.87
N TYR A 433 8.03 -10.14 -9.19
CA TYR A 433 8.59 -11.30 -8.48
C TYR A 433 9.17 -10.90 -7.12
N ALA A 434 9.80 -9.73 -7.07
CA ALA A 434 10.29 -9.09 -5.86
C ALA A 434 9.70 -7.70 -5.70
N VAL A 435 9.52 -7.26 -4.44
CA VAL A 435 8.95 -5.95 -4.10
C VAL A 435 9.67 -5.34 -2.89
N THR A 436 9.58 -4.01 -2.74
CA THR A 436 10.00 -3.38 -1.48
C THR A 436 8.99 -3.67 -0.37
N CYS A 437 9.45 -3.65 0.89
CA CYS A 437 8.57 -3.85 2.03
C CYS A 437 7.40 -2.84 2.08
N HIS A 438 7.62 -1.58 1.67
CA HIS A 438 6.54 -0.59 1.57
C HIS A 438 5.45 -1.01 0.57
N LYS A 439 5.86 -1.61 -0.57
CA LYS A 439 4.90 -2.14 -1.56
C LYS A 439 4.24 -3.45 -1.10
N ALA A 440 4.86 -4.16 -0.16
CA ALA A 440 4.29 -5.35 0.45
C ALA A 440 3.27 -5.03 1.57
N GLN A 441 3.23 -3.79 2.08
CA GLN A 441 2.25 -3.41 3.11
C GLN A 441 0.82 -3.60 2.62
N GLY A 442 -0.06 -4.02 3.51
CA GLY A 442 -1.44 -4.41 3.19
C GLY A 442 -1.55 -5.73 2.40
N GLY A 443 -0.43 -6.40 2.08
CA GLY A 443 -0.38 -7.71 1.44
C GLY A 443 0.04 -8.81 2.39
N GLU A 444 -0.38 -10.05 2.11
CA GLU A 444 0.02 -11.25 2.83
C GLU A 444 0.22 -12.39 1.82
N TRP A 445 1.23 -13.21 2.02
CA TRP A 445 1.54 -14.37 1.17
C TRP A 445 1.74 -15.62 2.01
N LYS A 446 1.42 -16.79 1.46
CA LYS A 446 1.71 -18.06 2.13
C LYS A 446 3.20 -18.19 2.41
N ASN A 447 4.03 -17.86 1.41
CA ASN A 447 5.48 -17.95 1.45
C ASN A 447 6.10 -16.57 1.19
N ALA A 448 6.92 -16.07 2.10
CA ALA A 448 7.68 -14.85 1.90
C ALA A 448 9.18 -15.11 2.02
N ILE A 449 9.94 -14.76 1.00
CA ILE A 449 11.40 -14.74 1.03
C ILE A 449 11.80 -13.31 1.43
N ILE A 450 12.50 -13.14 2.54
CA ILE A 450 12.83 -11.84 3.11
C ILE A 450 14.32 -11.66 3.15
N ASP A 451 14.82 -10.69 2.39
CA ASP A 451 16.23 -10.33 2.35
C ASP A 451 16.54 -9.22 3.36
N PHE A 452 17.16 -9.60 4.47
CA PHE A 452 17.54 -8.70 5.57
C PHE A 452 18.82 -7.92 5.32
N TYR A 453 19.40 -7.99 4.12
CA TYR A 453 20.61 -7.26 3.80
C TYR A 453 20.47 -5.75 4.04
N THR A 454 21.46 -5.17 4.73
CA THR A 454 21.59 -3.73 4.94
C THR A 454 23.02 -3.28 4.66
N GLN A 455 23.14 -2.30 3.76
CA GLN A 455 24.44 -1.77 3.32
C GLN A 455 25.19 -1.02 4.44
N SER A 456 24.43 -0.37 5.34
CA SER A 456 25.01 0.45 6.41
C SER A 456 25.41 -0.33 7.66
N GLY A 457 24.93 -1.58 7.83
CA GLY A 457 25.06 -2.31 9.09
C GLY A 457 24.40 -1.63 10.30
N ILE A 458 23.74 -0.47 10.10
CA ILE A 458 23.13 0.32 11.17
C ILE A 458 21.78 -0.27 11.53
N LEU A 459 21.65 -0.67 12.78
CA LEU A 459 20.40 -1.11 13.38
C LEU A 459 19.74 0.06 14.09
N ASN A 460 18.58 0.46 13.60
CA ASN A 460 17.80 1.58 14.14
C ASN A 460 16.30 1.25 14.13
N THR A 461 15.48 2.18 14.63
CA THR A 461 14.02 2.03 14.66
C THR A 461 13.43 1.70 13.28
N GLU A 462 13.93 2.35 12.23
CA GLU A 462 13.44 2.13 10.86
C GLU A 462 13.72 0.70 10.38
N TYR A 463 14.93 0.19 10.62
CA TYR A 463 15.31 -1.17 10.25
C TYR A 463 14.49 -2.22 11.01
N PHE A 464 14.24 -2.04 12.31
CA PHE A 464 13.41 -2.96 13.09
C PHE A 464 11.95 -2.92 12.66
N ARG A 465 11.39 -1.75 12.37
CA ARG A 465 10.03 -1.62 11.80
C ARG A 465 9.95 -2.26 10.43
N TRP A 466 10.97 -2.07 9.60
CA TRP A 466 11.06 -2.72 8.30
C TRP A 466 11.06 -4.25 8.46
N SER A 467 11.91 -4.76 9.32
CA SER A 467 12.03 -6.20 9.60
C SER A 467 10.74 -6.80 10.14
N TYR A 468 10.11 -6.12 11.08
CA TYR A 468 8.82 -6.51 11.63
C TYR A 468 7.73 -6.54 10.53
N THR A 469 7.67 -5.48 9.73
CA THR A 469 6.69 -5.39 8.64
C THR A 469 6.91 -6.48 7.60
N ALA A 470 8.16 -6.72 7.19
CA ALA A 470 8.48 -7.75 6.20
C ALA A 470 8.14 -9.15 6.71
N LEU A 471 8.52 -9.48 7.96
CA LEU A 471 8.27 -10.79 8.55
C LEU A 471 6.78 -11.09 8.68
N THR A 472 5.98 -10.09 9.04
CA THR A 472 4.53 -10.22 9.18
C THR A 472 3.77 -10.34 7.84
N ARG A 473 4.47 -10.32 6.70
CA ARG A 473 3.86 -10.60 5.38
C ARG A 473 3.72 -12.09 5.10
N ALA A 474 4.50 -12.94 5.78
CA ALA A 474 4.40 -14.39 5.66
C ALA A 474 3.23 -14.93 6.51
N LYS A 475 2.40 -15.79 5.90
CA LYS A 475 1.28 -16.46 6.57
C LYS A 475 1.64 -17.86 7.06
N GLU A 476 2.31 -18.64 6.21
CA GLU A 476 2.59 -20.04 6.44
C GLU A 476 4.08 -20.27 6.64
N LYS A 477 4.94 -19.63 5.82
CA LYS A 477 6.39 -19.84 5.91
C LYS A 477 7.17 -18.60 5.50
N ALA A 478 8.19 -18.27 6.30
CA ALA A 478 9.17 -17.22 6.02
C ALA A 478 10.54 -17.82 5.74
N TYR A 479 11.13 -17.44 4.60
CA TYR A 479 12.48 -17.82 4.20
C TYR A 479 13.38 -16.62 4.39
N ILE A 480 14.38 -16.78 5.25
CA ILE A 480 15.23 -15.71 5.74
C ILE A 480 16.56 -15.72 4.98
N VAL A 481 16.84 -14.60 4.33
CA VAL A 481 18.08 -14.38 3.56
C VAL A 481 18.88 -13.28 4.23
N ASN A 482 20.22 -13.42 4.26
CA ASN A 482 21.14 -12.45 4.86
C ASN A 482 20.75 -12.06 6.29
N ALA A 483 20.30 -13.02 7.09
CA ALA A 483 20.07 -12.80 8.51
C ALA A 483 21.37 -12.28 9.15
N ILE A 484 21.27 -11.17 9.87
CA ILE A 484 22.41 -10.63 10.61
C ILE A 484 22.61 -11.56 11.79
N GLU A 485 23.67 -12.41 11.72
CA GLU A 485 24.14 -13.12 12.89
C GLU A 485 24.89 -12.13 13.79
N TYR A 486 24.25 -11.69 14.85
CA TYR A 486 24.99 -11.03 15.93
C TYR A 486 25.83 -12.08 16.63
N LYS A 487 27.13 -12.07 16.39
CA LYS A 487 28.05 -12.80 17.26
C LYS A 487 27.91 -12.27 18.70
N LYS A 488 27.67 -13.17 19.61
CA LYS A 488 27.69 -12.98 21.06
C LYS A 488 29.06 -12.57 21.56
N ASP A 489 29.58 -11.41 21.24
CA ASP A 489 30.86 -10.95 21.80
C ASP A 489 30.73 -9.48 22.22
N ILE A 490 29.75 -9.22 23.07
CA ILE A 490 29.82 -8.10 24.01
C ILE A 490 29.47 -8.71 25.36
N GLU A 491 30.54 -9.13 26.09
CA GLU A 491 30.43 -9.29 27.52
C GLU A 491 30.02 -7.95 28.11
N LEU A 492 28.86 -7.97 28.79
CA LEU A 492 28.46 -6.85 29.65
C LEU A 492 29.55 -6.74 30.71
N VAL A 493 30.40 -5.73 30.60
CA VAL A 493 31.22 -5.28 31.73
C VAL A 493 30.21 -4.66 32.71
N GLU A 494 30.12 -5.29 33.90
CA GLU A 494 29.33 -4.85 35.04
C GLU A 494 29.66 -3.40 35.47
#